data_03e8c8df16850708a9dcf7137a741b51
#
_entry.id   03e8c8df16850708a9dcf7137a741b51
#
_cell.length_a   1.000
_cell.length_b   1.000
_cell.length_c   1.000
_cell.angle_alpha   90.00
_cell.angle_beta   90.00
_cell.angle_gamma   90.00
#
_symmetry.space_group_name_H-M   'P 1'
#
loop_
_entity.id
_entity.type
_entity.pdbx_description
1 polymer ?
#
loop_
_entity_poly.entity_id
_entity_poly.type
_entity_poly.pdbx_seq_one_letter_code
_entity_poly.pdbx_strand_id
1 'polypeptide(L)'
;YAAISVFFQYHYFIGTKVNGYSCGFRSVSKTKELIKEDIKAYKITIKERNKKKESISFSQVNLAFKDDGKLEEIKAQQKGYAWITALFQSQDYRDAITLTMDDTAFNDTYNNLNAFNKDMVVAPVDAYSTYDKATNSYSIVPEVYGNTVKKKKLKPLLKEAILNMDKSIDIEKNDCYKNPAYKKDTKEVVEANKTMNKYVQETITYDFDDRTEELKGKKISKWLYETDKHEVKVHSEMAAKYIKKLADKYDTVGIKRNFTSICGNEVSVSGGTYGWRIDQKAETKNLVK
;
A
#
# COMPACT_ATOMS: atom_id res chain seq x y z
N TYR A 1 41.80 -12.53 -50.33
CA TYR A 1 40.75 -13.41 -49.80
C TYR A 1 41.28 -14.34 -48.73
N ALA A 2 42.33 -15.14 -49.03
CA ALA A 2 42.87 -16.15 -48.11
C ALA A 2 43.28 -15.59 -46.75
N ALA A 3 44.06 -14.49 -46.72
CA ALA A 3 44.51 -13.83 -45.48
C ALA A 3 43.30 -13.38 -44.62
N ILE A 4 42.26 -12.82 -45.21
CA ILE A 4 41.05 -12.40 -44.53
C ILE A 4 40.26 -13.62 -44.03
N SER A 5 40.21 -14.68 -44.79
CA SER A 5 39.58 -15.96 -44.38
C SER A 5 40.28 -16.57 -43.17
N VAL A 6 41.62 -16.52 -43.11
CA VAL A 6 42.39 -16.95 -41.93
C VAL A 6 42.11 -16.05 -40.74
N PHE A 7 42.05 -14.73 -40.90
CA PHE A 7 41.67 -13.81 -39.81
C PHE A 7 40.30 -14.17 -39.23
N PHE A 8 39.28 -14.34 -40.06
CA PHE A 8 37.94 -14.70 -39.63
C PHE A 8 37.79 -16.16 -39.17
N GLN A 9 38.80 -16.98 -39.33
CA GLN A 9 38.82 -18.29 -38.66
C GLN A 9 38.87 -18.17 -37.15
N TYR A 10 39.49 -17.08 -36.62
CA TYR A 10 39.69 -16.84 -35.17
C TYR A 10 38.90 -15.66 -34.65
N HIS A 11 38.28 -14.84 -35.49
CA HIS A 11 37.54 -13.65 -35.13
C HIS A 11 36.10 -13.74 -35.64
N TYR A 12 35.20 -13.10 -34.90
CA TYR A 12 33.80 -12.99 -35.32
C TYR A 12 33.68 -12.17 -36.62
N PHE A 13 32.68 -12.47 -37.41
CA PHE A 13 32.37 -11.77 -38.64
C PHE A 13 31.98 -10.33 -38.39
N ILE A 14 32.10 -9.50 -39.40
CA ILE A 14 31.66 -8.11 -39.41
C ILE A 14 30.18 -8.04 -39.01
N GLY A 15 29.82 -7.10 -38.12
CA GLY A 15 28.43 -6.91 -37.71
C GLY A 15 27.87 -7.95 -36.75
N THR A 16 28.67 -8.97 -36.32
CA THR A 16 28.24 -9.93 -35.31
C THR A 16 27.95 -9.24 -33.98
N LYS A 17 26.77 -9.49 -33.43
CA LYS A 17 26.37 -9.11 -32.09
C LYS A 17 26.01 -10.33 -31.24
N VAL A 18 26.32 -10.27 -29.96
CA VAL A 18 25.99 -11.31 -28.98
C VAL A 18 25.38 -10.63 -27.76
N ASN A 19 24.12 -10.90 -27.47
CA ASN A 19 23.35 -10.21 -26.42
C ASN A 19 23.53 -8.68 -26.46
N GLY A 20 23.56 -8.07 -27.65
CA GLY A 20 23.76 -6.63 -27.83
C GLY A 20 25.23 -6.18 -27.83
N TYR A 21 26.18 -7.01 -27.40
CA TYR A 21 27.61 -6.70 -27.50
C TYR A 21 28.08 -6.76 -28.94
N SER A 22 28.77 -5.73 -29.41
CA SER A 22 29.37 -5.68 -30.74
C SER A 22 30.67 -6.52 -30.75
N CYS A 23 30.59 -7.71 -31.32
CA CYS A 23 31.69 -8.71 -31.33
C CYS A 23 32.49 -8.71 -32.62
N GLY A 24 32.05 -8.07 -33.69
CA GLY A 24 32.72 -8.04 -34.98
C GLY A 24 34.20 -7.71 -34.87
N PHE A 25 35.04 -8.45 -35.61
CA PHE A 25 36.52 -8.41 -35.58
C PHE A 25 37.18 -8.80 -34.24
N ARG A 26 36.42 -9.22 -33.25
CA ARG A 26 36.96 -9.66 -31.94
C ARG A 26 37.14 -11.18 -31.95
N SER A 27 38.15 -11.65 -31.25
CA SER A 27 38.24 -13.08 -30.89
C SER A 27 37.26 -13.39 -29.73
N VAL A 28 36.99 -14.68 -29.52
CA VAL A 28 36.19 -15.17 -28.40
C VAL A 28 36.77 -14.67 -27.07
N SER A 29 38.10 -14.76 -26.88
CA SER A 29 38.78 -14.29 -25.67
C SER A 29 38.54 -12.82 -25.40
N LYS A 30 38.70 -11.97 -26.42
CA LYS A 30 38.45 -10.53 -26.30
C LYS A 30 36.99 -10.18 -26.03
N THR A 31 36.07 -11.00 -26.56
CA THR A 31 34.63 -10.83 -26.24
C THR A 31 34.36 -11.21 -24.79
N LYS A 32 34.93 -12.28 -24.26
CA LYS A 32 34.81 -12.68 -22.85
C LYS A 32 35.40 -11.62 -21.92
N GLU A 33 36.53 -11.01 -22.27
CA GLU A 33 37.11 -9.88 -21.51
C GLU A 33 36.16 -8.69 -21.47
N LEU A 34 35.61 -8.27 -22.61
CA LEU A 34 34.64 -7.19 -22.71
C LEU A 34 33.43 -7.43 -21.80
N ILE A 35 32.84 -8.64 -21.83
CA ILE A 35 31.70 -8.99 -21.00
C ILE A 35 32.08 -8.91 -19.51
N LYS A 36 33.25 -9.44 -19.12
CA LYS A 36 33.72 -9.39 -17.73
C LYS A 36 33.98 -7.98 -17.25
N GLU A 37 34.49 -7.09 -18.11
CA GLU A 37 34.70 -5.68 -17.77
C GLU A 37 33.36 -4.95 -17.57
N ASP A 38 32.40 -5.22 -18.43
CA ASP A 38 31.07 -4.62 -18.33
C ASP A 38 30.35 -5.07 -17.06
N ILE A 39 30.46 -6.36 -16.71
CA ILE A 39 29.95 -6.88 -15.43
C ILE A 39 30.60 -6.19 -14.24
N LYS A 40 31.93 -5.96 -14.26
CA LYS A 40 32.62 -5.24 -13.18
C LYS A 40 32.14 -3.80 -13.02
N ALA A 41 31.73 -3.17 -14.09
CA ALA A 41 31.18 -1.81 -14.08
C ALA A 41 29.68 -1.79 -13.75
N TYR A 42 29.03 -2.96 -13.73
CA TYR A 42 27.57 -3.05 -13.58
C TYR A 42 27.09 -2.61 -12.21
N LYS A 43 26.02 -1.85 -12.24
CA LYS A 43 25.29 -1.38 -11.08
C LYS A 43 23.81 -1.20 -11.45
N ILE A 44 22.93 -1.85 -10.72
CA ILE A 44 21.49 -1.62 -10.86
C ILE A 44 21.04 -0.53 -9.89
N THR A 45 20.16 0.35 -10.36
CA THR A 45 19.53 1.38 -9.53
C THR A 45 18.10 0.99 -9.22
N ILE A 46 17.77 0.86 -7.95
CA ILE A 46 16.42 0.66 -7.45
C ILE A 46 15.79 2.04 -7.27
N LYS A 47 14.71 2.33 -8.02
CA LYS A 47 13.95 3.58 -7.92
C LYS A 47 12.78 3.39 -6.97
N GLU A 48 12.73 4.24 -5.95
CA GLU A 48 11.73 4.20 -4.89
C GLU A 48 10.80 5.42 -4.95
N ARG A 49 9.72 5.37 -4.14
CA ARG A 49 8.85 6.53 -3.92
C ARG A 49 9.63 7.75 -3.46
N ASN A 50 9.06 8.93 -3.69
CA ASN A 50 9.66 10.22 -3.30
C ASN A 50 11.05 10.45 -3.90
N LYS A 51 11.30 9.90 -5.10
CA LYS A 51 12.56 10.04 -5.85
C LYS A 51 13.78 9.45 -5.13
N LYS A 52 13.58 8.66 -4.09
CA LYS A 52 14.67 7.93 -3.43
C LYS A 52 15.25 6.90 -4.38
N LYS A 53 16.53 6.61 -4.20
CA LYS A 53 17.26 5.64 -5.01
C LYS A 53 18.25 4.89 -4.14
N GLU A 54 18.36 3.61 -4.40
CA GLU A 54 19.38 2.73 -3.83
C GLU A 54 20.06 1.98 -4.98
N SER A 55 21.23 1.44 -4.76
CA SER A 55 21.97 0.76 -5.83
C SER A 55 22.64 -0.48 -5.31
N ILE A 56 22.70 -1.49 -6.16
CA ILE A 56 23.44 -2.74 -5.94
C ILE A 56 24.49 -2.85 -7.03
N SER A 57 25.76 -3.03 -6.64
CA SER A 57 26.88 -3.30 -7.54
C SER A 57 27.04 -4.79 -7.79
N PHE A 58 27.76 -5.15 -8.85
CA PHE A 58 28.08 -6.54 -9.20
C PHE A 58 28.76 -7.29 -8.06
N SER A 59 29.66 -6.62 -7.32
CA SER A 59 30.44 -7.22 -6.25
C SER A 59 29.60 -7.58 -5.02
N GLN A 60 28.51 -6.86 -4.76
CA GLN A 60 27.61 -7.14 -3.65
C GLN A 60 26.81 -8.44 -3.83
N VAL A 61 26.69 -8.90 -5.07
CA VAL A 61 25.93 -10.13 -5.41
C VAL A 61 26.80 -11.18 -6.11
N ASN A 62 28.11 -10.92 -6.22
CA ASN A 62 29.06 -11.79 -6.94
C ASN A 62 28.55 -12.14 -8.34
N LEU A 63 28.06 -11.14 -9.10
CA LEU A 63 27.61 -11.34 -10.47
C LEU A 63 28.80 -11.73 -11.35
N ALA A 64 28.66 -12.82 -12.10
CA ALA A 64 29.73 -13.35 -12.93
C ALA A 64 29.21 -13.89 -14.27
N PHE A 65 30.05 -13.80 -15.28
CA PHE A 65 29.85 -14.49 -16.54
C PHE A 65 30.13 -15.99 -16.37
N LYS A 66 29.15 -16.83 -16.72
CA LYS A 66 29.34 -18.29 -16.79
C LYS A 66 29.84 -18.64 -18.17
N ASP A 67 31.07 -19.13 -18.22
CA ASP A 67 31.68 -19.65 -19.47
C ASP A 67 31.13 -21.06 -19.75
N ASP A 68 30.11 -21.14 -20.55
CA ASP A 68 29.43 -22.41 -20.92
C ASP A 68 29.74 -22.87 -22.34
N GLY A 69 30.71 -22.26 -23.03
CA GLY A 69 31.14 -22.63 -24.38
C GLY A 69 30.29 -22.05 -25.51
N LYS A 70 29.17 -21.38 -25.24
CA LYS A 70 28.30 -20.84 -26.28
C LYS A 70 28.98 -19.82 -27.20
N LEU A 71 29.89 -19.04 -26.69
CA LEU A 71 30.65 -18.05 -27.49
C LEU A 71 31.56 -18.76 -28.50
N GLU A 72 32.19 -19.85 -28.10
CA GLU A 72 32.98 -20.72 -28.98
C GLU A 72 32.10 -21.39 -30.05
N GLU A 73 30.93 -21.89 -29.67
CA GLU A 73 29.96 -22.50 -30.59
C GLU A 73 29.50 -21.50 -31.66
N ILE A 74 29.14 -20.29 -31.26
CA ILE A 74 28.76 -19.22 -32.21
C ILE A 74 29.93 -18.96 -33.17
N LYS A 75 31.15 -18.85 -32.65
CA LYS A 75 32.33 -18.64 -33.48
C LYS A 75 32.58 -19.80 -34.41
N ALA A 76 32.43 -21.05 -33.98
CA ALA A 76 32.61 -22.24 -34.80
C ALA A 76 31.61 -22.35 -35.97
N GLN A 77 30.42 -21.78 -35.83
CA GLN A 77 29.41 -21.68 -36.89
C GLN A 77 29.90 -20.70 -38.00
N GLN A 78 30.67 -19.71 -37.68
CA GLN A 78 31.23 -18.71 -38.60
C GLN A 78 32.51 -19.24 -39.24
N LYS A 79 32.37 -20.01 -40.35
CA LYS A 79 33.53 -20.53 -41.08
C LYS A 79 34.30 -19.42 -41.74
N GLY A 80 35.61 -19.30 -41.48
CA GLY A 80 36.44 -18.16 -41.92
C GLY A 80 36.31 -17.83 -43.41
N TYR A 81 36.18 -18.84 -44.28
CA TYR A 81 36.01 -18.62 -45.71
C TYR A 81 34.69 -18.00 -46.13
N ALA A 82 33.68 -18.04 -45.25
CA ALA A 82 32.35 -17.49 -45.54
C ALA A 82 32.21 -16.02 -45.12
N TRP A 83 33.28 -15.33 -44.72
CA TRP A 83 33.26 -13.98 -44.19
C TRP A 83 32.57 -12.94 -45.09
N ILE A 84 32.62 -13.18 -46.42
CA ILE A 84 32.03 -12.26 -47.39
C ILE A 84 30.50 -12.16 -47.27
N THR A 85 29.84 -13.21 -46.78
CA THR A 85 28.38 -13.19 -46.53
C THR A 85 28.01 -12.21 -45.46
N ALA A 86 28.89 -11.95 -44.48
CA ALA A 86 28.65 -10.98 -43.39
C ALA A 86 28.65 -9.54 -43.83
N LEU A 87 29.09 -9.22 -45.05
CA LEU A 87 28.95 -7.89 -45.65
C LEU A 87 27.49 -7.56 -45.99
N PHE A 88 26.66 -8.58 -46.17
CA PHE A 88 25.27 -8.45 -46.58
C PHE A 88 24.27 -8.86 -45.49
N GLN A 89 24.73 -9.56 -44.44
CA GLN A 89 23.89 -10.04 -43.35
C GLN A 89 24.56 -9.83 -41.98
N SER A 90 23.97 -9.00 -41.13
CA SER A 90 24.37 -8.90 -39.72
C SER A 90 23.80 -10.08 -38.93
N GLN A 91 24.59 -10.63 -38.03
CA GLN A 91 24.20 -11.74 -37.13
C GLN A 91 24.03 -11.22 -35.73
N ASP A 92 22.85 -11.39 -35.13
CA ASP A 92 22.52 -11.02 -33.76
C ASP A 92 22.13 -12.27 -32.98
N TYR A 93 23.03 -12.74 -32.12
CA TYR A 93 22.82 -13.91 -31.25
C TYR A 93 22.32 -13.45 -29.92
N ARG A 94 21.10 -13.87 -29.58
CA ARG A 94 20.47 -13.59 -28.29
C ARG A 94 20.59 -14.83 -27.39
N ASP A 95 20.47 -14.60 -26.07
CA ASP A 95 20.53 -15.67 -25.04
C ASP A 95 21.82 -16.51 -25.06
N ALA A 96 22.89 -15.91 -25.57
CA ALA A 96 24.21 -16.55 -25.69
C ALA A 96 25.14 -16.26 -24.49
N ILE A 97 24.81 -15.28 -23.67
CA ILE A 97 25.57 -14.93 -22.46
C ILE A 97 24.75 -15.39 -21.25
N THR A 98 25.32 -16.33 -20.50
CA THR A 98 24.74 -16.79 -19.25
C THR A 98 25.43 -16.08 -18.09
N LEU A 99 24.65 -15.40 -17.23
CA LEU A 99 25.12 -14.79 -16.00
C LEU A 99 24.72 -15.64 -14.80
N THR A 100 25.56 -15.63 -13.79
CA THR A 100 25.30 -16.26 -12.49
C THR A 100 25.55 -15.26 -11.38
N MET A 101 24.88 -15.43 -10.27
CA MET A 101 25.17 -14.68 -9.06
C MET A 101 25.12 -15.62 -7.85
N ASP A 102 25.78 -15.23 -6.76
CA ASP A 102 25.73 -15.95 -5.50
C ASP A 102 24.42 -15.67 -4.79
N ASP A 103 23.62 -16.72 -4.56
CA ASP A 103 22.33 -16.60 -3.90
C ASP A 103 22.42 -16.14 -2.45
N THR A 104 23.50 -16.48 -1.74
CA THR A 104 23.72 -16.03 -0.35
C THR A 104 24.05 -14.55 -0.33
N ALA A 105 25.02 -14.11 -1.13
CA ALA A 105 25.38 -12.70 -1.26
C ALA A 105 24.20 -11.84 -1.72
N PHE A 106 23.41 -12.34 -2.68
CA PHE A 106 22.17 -11.66 -3.11
C PHE A 106 21.17 -11.54 -1.97
N ASN A 107 20.92 -12.63 -1.21
CA ASN A 107 19.98 -12.60 -0.10
C ASN A 107 20.41 -11.62 0.99
N ASP A 108 21.69 -11.61 1.33
CA ASP A 108 22.25 -10.69 2.33
C ASP A 108 22.13 -9.24 1.88
N THR A 109 22.53 -8.94 0.65
CA THR A 109 22.37 -7.61 0.04
C THR A 109 20.91 -7.19 0.00
N TYR A 110 20.02 -8.08 -0.45
CA TYR A 110 18.59 -7.84 -0.53
C TYR A 110 17.96 -7.52 0.83
N ASN A 111 18.30 -8.30 1.86
CA ASN A 111 17.72 -8.13 3.19
C ASN A 111 18.18 -6.84 3.87
N ASN A 112 19.33 -6.31 3.47
CA ASN A 112 19.94 -5.08 4.00
C ASN A 112 19.61 -3.82 3.18
N LEU A 113 18.69 -3.90 2.20
CA LEU A 113 18.25 -2.72 1.48
C LEU A 113 17.65 -1.66 2.42
N ASN A 114 17.99 -0.40 2.20
CA ASN A 114 17.46 0.73 2.97
C ASN A 114 15.96 0.85 2.87
N ALA A 115 15.38 0.43 1.74
CA ALA A 115 13.93 0.33 1.53
C ALA A 115 13.22 -0.56 2.59
N PHE A 116 13.97 -1.36 3.36
CA PHE A 116 13.44 -2.25 4.41
C PHE A 116 13.77 -1.79 5.83
N ASN A 117 14.51 -0.69 5.98
CA ASN A 117 14.84 -0.14 7.27
C ASN A 117 13.58 0.28 8.02
N LYS A 118 13.32 -0.32 9.18
CA LYS A 118 12.11 -0.13 9.99
C LYS A 118 11.92 1.33 10.42
N ASP A 119 13.00 2.06 10.66
CA ASP A 119 12.95 3.47 11.08
C ASP A 119 12.55 4.41 9.95
N MET A 120 12.62 3.94 8.71
CA MET A 120 12.30 4.72 7.51
C MET A 120 11.02 4.27 6.81
N VAL A 121 10.45 3.14 7.23
CA VAL A 121 9.25 2.57 6.63
C VAL A 121 8.01 3.20 7.24
N VAL A 122 7.19 3.80 6.39
CA VAL A 122 5.87 4.32 6.71
C VAL A 122 4.83 3.33 6.17
N ALA A 123 3.93 2.86 7.04
CA ALA A 123 2.83 2.00 6.61
C ALA A 123 1.80 2.80 5.79
N PRO A 124 1.11 2.18 4.82
CA PRO A 124 -0.04 2.81 4.20
C PRO A 124 -1.16 2.96 5.21
N VAL A 125 -1.91 4.06 5.11
CA VAL A 125 -3.11 4.33 5.92
C VAL A 125 -4.24 4.67 4.97
N ASP A 126 -5.39 4.07 5.17
CA ASP A 126 -6.60 4.37 4.41
C ASP A 126 -7.13 5.77 4.74
N ALA A 127 -7.84 6.39 3.81
CA ALA A 127 -8.58 7.61 4.08
C ALA A 127 -9.69 7.32 5.10
N TYR A 128 -9.97 8.27 5.99
CA TYR A 128 -11.00 8.12 7.04
C TYR A 128 -11.64 9.47 7.38
N SER A 129 -12.80 9.43 8.03
CA SER A 129 -13.47 10.64 8.49
C SER A 129 -13.03 11.04 9.89
N THR A 130 -12.76 12.31 10.09
CA THR A 130 -12.45 12.90 11.41
C THR A 130 -13.42 14.03 11.74
N TYR A 131 -13.83 14.10 13.02
CA TYR A 131 -14.76 15.13 13.49
C TYR A 131 -14.00 16.39 13.94
N ASP A 132 -14.39 17.52 13.38
CA ASP A 132 -13.95 18.83 13.81
C ASP A 132 -15.00 19.48 14.74
N LYS A 133 -14.60 19.75 15.98
CA LYS A 133 -15.45 20.36 16.99
C LYS A 133 -15.78 21.82 16.71
N ALA A 134 -14.94 22.53 15.97
CA ALA A 134 -15.12 23.95 15.67
C ALA A 134 -16.22 24.16 14.63
N THR A 135 -16.26 23.28 13.63
CA THR A 135 -17.23 23.35 12.55
C THR A 135 -18.45 22.44 12.74
N ASN A 136 -18.44 21.60 13.79
CA ASN A 136 -19.46 20.57 14.06
C ASN A 136 -19.69 19.68 12.82
N SER A 137 -18.60 19.25 12.16
CA SER A 137 -18.66 18.46 10.93
C SER A 137 -17.53 17.46 10.87
N TYR A 138 -17.72 16.43 10.01
CA TYR A 138 -16.68 15.47 9.65
C TYR A 138 -16.01 15.89 8.34
N SER A 139 -14.70 15.81 8.30
CA SER A 139 -13.88 15.97 7.09
C SER A 139 -13.12 14.68 6.79
N ILE A 140 -12.87 14.41 5.52
CA ILE A 140 -12.07 13.27 5.10
C ILE A 140 -10.59 13.61 5.24
N VAL A 141 -9.87 12.79 6.02
CA VAL A 141 -8.40 12.79 6.04
C VAL A 141 -7.94 11.91 4.89
N PRO A 142 -7.12 12.44 3.95
CA PRO A 142 -6.64 11.67 2.83
C PRO A 142 -5.79 10.47 3.24
N GLU A 143 -5.76 9.48 2.39
CA GLU A 143 -4.91 8.31 2.52
C GLU A 143 -3.43 8.65 2.51
N VAL A 144 -2.64 7.81 3.19
CA VAL A 144 -1.18 7.85 3.15
C VAL A 144 -0.67 6.60 2.43
N TYR A 145 0.01 6.78 1.30
CA TYR A 145 0.54 5.66 0.53
C TYR A 145 1.69 4.93 1.24
N GLY A 146 2.43 5.64 2.08
CA GLY A 146 3.58 5.06 2.75
C GLY A 146 4.66 4.57 1.78
N ASN A 147 5.55 3.71 2.27
CA ASN A 147 6.63 3.12 1.46
C ASN A 147 6.92 1.65 1.85
N THR A 148 5.94 0.95 2.39
CA THR A 148 6.09 -0.46 2.78
C THR A 148 6.21 -1.35 1.55
N VAL A 149 7.37 -1.98 1.36
CA VAL A 149 7.65 -2.84 0.20
C VAL A 149 7.09 -4.26 0.39
N LYS A 150 6.50 -4.80 -0.65
CA LYS A 150 6.10 -6.22 -0.78
C LYS A 150 7.35 -7.08 -1.07
N LYS A 151 8.14 -7.39 -0.05
CA LYS A 151 9.43 -8.08 -0.17
C LYS A 151 9.37 -9.34 -1.04
N LYS A 152 8.36 -10.20 -0.84
CA LYS A 152 8.21 -11.45 -1.61
C LYS A 152 8.02 -11.20 -3.12
N LYS A 153 7.43 -10.06 -3.50
CA LYS A 153 7.21 -9.68 -4.89
C LYS A 153 8.46 -9.05 -5.51
N LEU A 154 9.14 -8.17 -4.78
CA LEU A 154 10.33 -7.49 -5.29
C LEU A 154 11.50 -8.43 -5.50
N LYS A 155 11.69 -9.42 -4.62
CA LYS A 155 12.87 -10.30 -4.65
C LYS A 155 13.13 -10.99 -6.00
N PRO A 156 12.17 -11.73 -6.60
CA PRO A 156 12.37 -12.38 -7.88
C PRO A 156 12.57 -11.37 -9.02
N LEU A 157 11.83 -10.25 -9.01
CA LEU A 157 11.97 -9.21 -10.03
C LEU A 157 13.36 -8.57 -10.01
N LEU A 158 13.90 -8.30 -8.82
CA LEU A 158 15.24 -7.73 -8.69
C LEU A 158 16.31 -8.75 -9.10
N LYS A 159 16.12 -10.04 -8.77
CA LYS A 159 17.03 -11.12 -9.19
C LYS A 159 17.08 -11.21 -10.72
N GLU A 160 15.94 -11.21 -11.36
CA GLU A 160 15.81 -11.23 -12.82
C GLU A 160 16.45 -9.99 -13.46
N ALA A 161 16.14 -8.79 -12.95
CA ALA A 161 16.71 -7.55 -13.46
C ALA A 161 18.25 -7.51 -13.37
N ILE A 162 18.84 -8.07 -12.30
CA ILE A 162 20.30 -8.19 -12.17
C ILE A 162 20.87 -9.16 -13.20
N LEU A 163 20.26 -10.35 -13.37
CA LEU A 163 20.71 -11.34 -14.34
C LEU A 163 20.56 -10.87 -15.80
N ASN A 164 19.61 -9.96 -16.06
CA ASN A 164 19.45 -9.31 -17.36
C ASN A 164 20.36 -8.07 -17.54
N MET A 165 21.14 -7.69 -16.53
CA MET A 165 21.94 -6.46 -16.49
C MET A 165 21.10 -5.19 -16.73
N ASP A 166 19.87 -5.15 -16.22
CA ASP A 166 19.03 -3.97 -16.30
C ASP A 166 19.64 -2.79 -15.54
N LYS A 167 19.59 -1.61 -16.12
CA LYS A 167 20.17 -0.40 -15.48
C LYS A 167 19.38 0.07 -14.25
N SER A 168 18.10 -0.24 -14.20
CA SER A 168 17.26 0.16 -13.08
C SER A 168 15.98 -0.65 -12.99
N ILE A 169 15.48 -0.81 -11.77
CA ILE A 169 14.14 -1.32 -11.47
C ILE A 169 13.36 -0.26 -10.70
N ASP A 170 12.09 -0.08 -11.04
CA ASP A 170 11.18 0.88 -10.40
C ASP A 170 10.17 0.10 -9.54
N ILE A 171 10.28 0.24 -8.22
CA ILE A 171 9.44 -0.49 -7.25
C ILE A 171 7.97 -0.12 -7.38
N GLU A 172 7.68 1.16 -7.67
CA GLU A 172 6.31 1.66 -7.85
C GLU A 172 5.66 1.07 -9.11
N LYS A 173 6.36 1.18 -10.26
CA LYS A 173 5.85 0.69 -11.54
C LYS A 173 5.61 -0.83 -11.54
N ASN A 174 6.38 -1.56 -10.75
CA ASN A 174 6.23 -3.00 -10.59
C ASN A 174 5.21 -3.39 -9.51
N ASP A 175 4.45 -2.42 -8.99
CA ASP A 175 3.46 -2.63 -7.91
C ASP A 175 4.05 -3.41 -6.72
N CYS A 176 5.27 -3.05 -6.31
CA CYS A 176 5.96 -3.68 -5.19
C CYS A 176 5.73 -2.97 -3.84
N TYR A 177 4.90 -1.93 -3.77
CA TYR A 177 4.48 -1.31 -2.52
C TYR A 177 3.13 -1.83 -2.04
N LYS A 178 2.94 -1.87 -0.73
CA LYS A 178 1.60 -1.92 -0.14
C LYS A 178 0.96 -0.55 -0.33
N ASN A 179 -0.26 -0.55 -0.81
CA ASN A 179 -1.04 0.67 -1.03
C ASN A 179 -2.24 0.69 -0.09
N PRO A 180 -2.78 1.88 0.25
CA PRO A 180 -4.05 1.99 0.94
C PRO A 180 -5.16 1.34 0.11
N ALA A 181 -6.10 0.70 0.79
CA ALA A 181 -7.27 0.07 0.16
C ALA A 181 -8.32 1.11 -0.21
N TYR A 182 -8.50 2.11 0.65
CA TYR A 182 -9.49 3.16 0.49
C TYR A 182 -8.82 4.53 0.36
N LYS A 183 -9.19 5.26 -0.71
CA LYS A 183 -8.73 6.61 -0.99
C LYS A 183 -9.81 7.62 -0.63
N LYS A 184 -9.45 8.90 -0.51
CA LYS A 184 -10.37 9.99 -0.16
C LYS A 184 -11.59 10.11 -1.09
N ASP A 185 -11.46 9.68 -2.34
CA ASP A 185 -12.49 9.70 -3.38
C ASP A 185 -13.19 8.35 -3.54
N THR A 186 -12.84 7.36 -2.75
CA THR A 186 -13.52 6.06 -2.73
C THR A 186 -14.96 6.24 -2.26
N LYS A 187 -15.89 5.61 -2.95
CA LYS A 187 -17.34 5.76 -2.70
C LYS A 187 -17.72 5.50 -1.25
N GLU A 188 -17.20 4.46 -0.66
CA GLU A 188 -17.46 4.05 0.72
C GLU A 188 -17.04 5.13 1.72
N VAL A 189 -15.86 5.73 1.54
CA VAL A 189 -15.34 6.81 2.39
C VAL A 189 -16.20 8.07 2.27
N VAL A 190 -16.55 8.44 1.04
CA VAL A 190 -17.37 9.62 0.77
C VAL A 190 -18.79 9.45 1.34
N GLU A 191 -19.39 8.27 1.18
CA GLU A 191 -20.72 7.97 1.71
C GLU A 191 -20.72 7.92 3.26
N ALA A 192 -19.69 7.33 3.86
CA ALA A 192 -19.52 7.32 5.31
C ALA A 192 -19.42 8.76 5.85
N ASN A 193 -18.57 9.58 5.26
CA ASN A 193 -18.41 10.98 5.65
C ASN A 193 -19.73 11.76 5.52
N LYS A 194 -20.44 11.60 4.40
CA LYS A 194 -21.75 12.22 4.19
C LYS A 194 -22.77 11.78 5.24
N THR A 195 -22.82 10.49 5.56
CA THR A 195 -23.71 9.92 6.57
C THR A 195 -23.42 10.44 7.95
N MET A 196 -22.15 10.47 8.35
CA MET A 196 -21.72 11.02 9.63
C MET A 196 -22.07 12.51 9.74
N ASN A 197 -21.87 13.28 8.67
CA ASN A 197 -22.22 14.69 8.63
C ASN A 197 -23.75 14.89 8.75
N LYS A 198 -24.54 14.05 8.10
CA LYS A 198 -26.00 14.10 8.26
C LYS A 198 -26.39 13.94 9.73
N TYR A 199 -25.85 12.93 10.41
CA TYR A 199 -26.19 12.67 11.81
C TYR A 199 -25.77 13.80 12.77
N VAL A 200 -24.59 14.42 12.59
CA VAL A 200 -24.17 15.49 13.49
C VAL A 200 -24.83 16.84 13.21
N GLN A 201 -25.49 16.98 12.09
CA GLN A 201 -26.29 18.17 11.77
C GLN A 201 -27.71 18.09 12.32
N GLU A 202 -28.19 16.89 12.64
CA GLU A 202 -29.51 16.68 13.23
C GLU A 202 -29.53 17.11 14.71
N THR A 203 -30.71 17.56 15.14
CA THR A 203 -31.02 17.79 16.54
C THR A 203 -32.22 16.94 16.91
N ILE A 204 -32.06 16.08 17.89
CA ILE A 204 -33.17 15.28 18.44
C ILE A 204 -33.65 15.98 19.70
N THR A 205 -34.91 16.38 19.70
CA THR A 205 -35.57 17.03 20.86
C THR A 205 -36.43 16.01 21.58
N TYR A 206 -36.14 15.84 22.86
CA TYR A 206 -36.98 15.10 23.80
C TYR A 206 -37.88 16.07 24.51
N ASP A 207 -39.19 15.94 24.37
CA ASP A 207 -40.21 16.73 24.98
C ASP A 207 -40.77 16.02 26.21
N PHE A 208 -40.74 16.67 27.36
CA PHE A 208 -41.22 16.19 28.66
C PHE A 208 -42.29 17.11 29.23
N ASP A 209 -43.20 17.58 28.36
CA ASP A 209 -44.32 18.45 28.68
C ASP A 209 -43.85 19.89 29.04
N ASP A 210 -43.38 20.13 30.23
CA ASP A 210 -42.89 21.43 30.70
C ASP A 210 -41.40 21.68 30.43
N ARG A 211 -40.67 20.71 29.95
CA ARG A 211 -39.20 20.73 29.76
C ARG A 211 -38.78 19.98 28.51
N THR A 212 -37.75 20.50 27.88
CA THR A 212 -37.16 19.87 26.70
C THR A 212 -35.67 19.58 26.88
N GLU A 213 -35.19 18.51 26.27
CA GLU A 213 -33.77 18.19 26.19
C GLU A 213 -33.38 18.01 24.73
N GLU A 214 -32.26 18.63 24.35
CA GLU A 214 -31.75 18.52 22.98
C GLU A 214 -30.49 17.64 22.90
N LEU A 215 -30.51 16.66 22.03
CA LEU A 215 -29.35 15.87 21.65
C LEU A 215 -28.79 16.44 20.36
N LYS A 216 -27.63 17.10 20.44
CA LYS A 216 -26.98 17.80 19.33
C LYS A 216 -25.73 17.08 18.82
N GLY A 217 -25.31 17.42 17.61
CA GLY A 217 -24.20 16.81 16.88
C GLY A 217 -22.91 16.59 17.68
N LYS A 218 -22.52 17.55 18.53
CA LYS A 218 -21.34 17.41 19.41
C LYS A 218 -21.42 16.18 20.34
N LYS A 219 -22.61 15.74 20.71
CA LYS A 219 -22.82 14.55 21.52
C LYS A 219 -22.97 13.31 20.65
N ILE A 220 -23.68 13.44 19.53
CA ILE A 220 -23.85 12.39 18.53
C ILE A 220 -22.50 11.96 17.95
N SER A 221 -21.60 12.92 17.64
CA SER A 221 -20.27 12.62 17.08
C SER A 221 -19.42 11.68 17.93
N LYS A 222 -19.64 11.65 19.26
CA LYS A 222 -18.92 10.75 20.16
C LYS A 222 -19.42 9.30 20.10
N TRP A 223 -20.58 9.09 19.51
CA TRP A 223 -21.21 7.77 19.41
C TRP A 223 -21.00 7.13 18.06
N LEU A 224 -20.65 7.94 17.03
CA LEU A 224 -20.40 7.48 15.68
C LEU A 224 -19.00 6.91 15.56
N TYR A 225 -18.88 5.82 14.80
CA TYR A 225 -17.61 5.27 14.36
C TYR A 225 -17.74 4.63 12.99
N GLU A 226 -16.63 4.57 12.27
CA GLU A 226 -16.50 3.82 11.02
C GLU A 226 -15.90 2.44 11.30
N THR A 227 -16.40 1.42 10.61
CA THR A 227 -15.76 0.11 10.55
C THR A 227 -14.61 0.13 9.54
N ASP A 228 -13.80 -0.94 9.48
CA ASP A 228 -12.73 -1.12 8.48
C ASP A 228 -13.27 -1.11 7.02
N LYS A 229 -14.58 -1.26 6.84
CA LYS A 229 -15.27 -1.18 5.53
C LYS A 229 -15.99 0.15 5.31
N HIS A 230 -15.72 1.14 6.13
CA HIS A 230 -16.39 2.46 6.12
C HIS A 230 -17.90 2.41 6.34
N GLU A 231 -18.42 1.37 6.98
CA GLU A 231 -19.81 1.38 7.46
C GLU A 231 -19.90 2.26 8.70
N VAL A 232 -20.82 3.22 8.70
CA VAL A 232 -21.08 4.07 9.86
C VAL A 232 -21.94 3.32 10.85
N LYS A 233 -21.50 3.26 12.10
CA LYS A 233 -22.21 2.61 13.21
C LYS A 233 -22.26 3.50 14.42
N VAL A 234 -23.19 3.19 15.33
CA VAL A 234 -23.42 3.90 16.58
C VAL A 234 -23.04 3.00 17.76
N HIS A 235 -22.28 3.53 18.70
CA HIS A 235 -22.04 2.88 19.97
C HIS A 235 -23.32 2.86 20.82
N SER A 236 -24.11 1.78 20.72
CA SER A 236 -25.41 1.60 21.40
C SER A 236 -25.33 1.77 22.92
N GLU A 237 -24.20 1.39 23.53
CA GLU A 237 -23.97 1.58 24.97
C GLU A 237 -23.94 3.07 25.37
N MET A 238 -23.41 3.94 24.50
CA MET A 238 -23.37 5.38 24.77
C MET A 238 -24.76 6.00 24.64
N ALA A 239 -25.54 5.54 23.66
CA ALA A 239 -26.95 5.90 23.53
C ALA A 239 -27.75 5.44 24.75
N ALA A 240 -27.60 4.18 25.18
CA ALA A 240 -28.26 3.64 26.37
C ALA A 240 -27.92 4.43 27.63
N LYS A 241 -26.65 4.80 27.83
CA LYS A 241 -26.24 5.65 28.96
C LYS A 241 -26.91 7.04 28.93
N TYR A 242 -27.13 7.57 27.73
CA TYR A 242 -27.83 8.83 27.58
C TYR A 242 -29.31 8.70 27.92
N ILE A 243 -30.00 7.70 27.37
CA ILE A 243 -31.40 7.44 27.67
C ILE A 243 -31.59 7.16 29.17
N LYS A 244 -30.70 6.41 29.80
CA LYS A 244 -30.73 6.19 31.25
C LYS A 244 -30.65 7.53 32.02
N LYS A 245 -29.76 8.46 31.62
CA LYS A 245 -29.70 9.78 32.25
C LYS A 245 -30.98 10.59 32.08
N LEU A 246 -31.65 10.48 30.92
CA LEU A 246 -32.94 11.09 30.71
C LEU A 246 -34.01 10.48 31.64
N ALA A 247 -34.03 9.14 31.74
CA ALA A 247 -34.93 8.46 32.67
C ALA A 247 -34.70 8.83 34.11
N ASP A 248 -33.43 8.81 34.58
CA ASP A 248 -33.08 9.20 35.94
C ASP A 248 -33.50 10.66 36.28
N LYS A 249 -33.58 11.53 35.25
CA LYS A 249 -33.93 12.97 35.43
C LYS A 249 -35.43 13.24 35.33
N TYR A 250 -36.12 12.52 34.46
CA TYR A 250 -37.47 12.86 34.01
C TYR A 250 -38.55 11.82 34.36
N ASP A 251 -38.21 10.58 34.70
CA ASP A 251 -39.23 9.60 35.11
C ASP A 251 -39.95 10.08 36.37
N THR A 252 -41.28 9.95 36.33
CA THR A 252 -42.14 10.43 37.41
C THR A 252 -42.90 9.33 38.15
N VAL A 253 -42.77 8.08 37.68
CA VAL A 253 -43.37 6.91 38.39
C VAL A 253 -42.71 6.70 39.74
N GLY A 254 -43.52 6.58 40.78
CA GLY A 254 -43.06 6.29 42.15
C GLY A 254 -42.53 7.52 42.91
N ILE A 255 -42.55 8.71 42.31
CA ILE A 255 -42.16 9.92 43.01
C ILE A 255 -43.23 10.26 44.09
N LYS A 256 -42.75 10.58 45.30
CA LYS A 256 -43.58 11.07 46.38
C LYS A 256 -44.26 12.41 46.02
N ARG A 257 -45.57 12.49 46.15
CA ARG A 257 -46.34 13.68 45.87
C ARG A 257 -47.17 14.07 47.09
N ASN A 258 -47.23 15.34 47.38
CA ASN A 258 -48.08 15.88 48.45
C ASN A 258 -49.34 16.48 47.81
N PHE A 259 -50.45 16.14 48.33
CA PHE A 259 -51.77 16.63 47.95
C PHE A 259 -52.44 17.23 49.15
N THR A 260 -53.17 18.32 48.98
CA THR A 260 -54.06 18.87 49.99
C THR A 260 -55.43 18.18 49.79
N SER A 261 -55.85 17.42 50.82
CA SER A 261 -57.15 16.81 50.79
C SER A 261 -58.29 17.84 50.84
N ILE A 262 -59.50 17.43 50.40
CA ILE A 262 -60.67 18.31 50.46
C ILE A 262 -60.93 18.88 51.84
N CYS A 263 -60.51 18.16 52.93
CA CYS A 263 -60.60 18.59 54.32
C CYS A 263 -59.42 19.49 54.75
N GLY A 264 -58.54 19.94 53.84
CA GLY A 264 -57.42 20.83 54.12
C GLY A 264 -56.19 20.15 54.70
N ASN A 265 -56.17 18.81 54.87
CA ASN A 265 -55.03 18.07 55.38
C ASN A 265 -54.02 17.75 54.25
N GLU A 266 -52.74 17.93 54.52
CA GLU A 266 -51.68 17.47 53.61
C GLU A 266 -51.54 15.96 53.71
N VAL A 267 -51.69 15.32 52.55
CA VAL A 267 -51.51 13.84 52.42
C VAL A 267 -50.35 13.60 51.46
N SER A 268 -49.40 12.82 51.91
CA SER A 268 -48.26 12.40 51.13
C SER A 268 -48.47 11.03 50.54
N VAL A 269 -48.47 10.91 49.22
CA VAL A 269 -48.63 9.66 48.53
C VAL A 269 -47.30 9.29 47.83
N SER A 270 -46.83 8.10 48.08
CA SER A 270 -45.62 7.54 47.45
C SER A 270 -45.87 6.11 46.96
N GLY A 271 -45.14 5.71 45.94
CA GLY A 271 -45.29 4.41 45.30
C GLY A 271 -46.45 4.37 44.29
N GLY A 272 -46.90 3.18 43.91
CA GLY A 272 -47.93 2.97 42.88
C GLY A 272 -47.44 3.14 41.45
N THR A 273 -48.38 3.15 40.52
CA THR A 273 -48.13 3.18 39.06
C THR A 273 -48.39 4.57 38.43
N TYR A 274 -48.70 5.57 39.28
CA TYR A 274 -48.98 6.90 38.78
C TYR A 274 -47.69 7.64 38.32
N GLY A 275 -47.74 8.23 37.15
CA GLY A 275 -46.65 8.89 36.49
C GLY A 275 -46.28 8.19 35.17
N TRP A 276 -45.21 8.63 34.60
CA TRP A 276 -44.70 8.03 33.36
C TRP A 276 -43.20 7.69 33.55
N ARG A 277 -42.72 6.81 32.70
CA ARG A 277 -41.30 6.42 32.64
C ARG A 277 -40.91 6.16 31.21
N ILE A 278 -39.67 6.42 30.91
CA ILE A 278 -39.07 6.11 29.60
C ILE A 278 -38.87 4.58 29.48
N ASP A 279 -39.38 3.98 28.41
CA ASP A 279 -38.94 2.63 28.02
C ASP A 279 -37.53 2.73 27.43
N GLN A 280 -36.54 2.62 28.32
CA GLN A 280 -35.14 2.79 27.98
C GLN A 280 -34.66 1.86 26.89
N LYS A 281 -35.19 0.64 26.81
CA LYS A 281 -34.81 -0.37 25.80
C LYS A 281 -35.36 -0.01 24.43
N ALA A 282 -36.64 0.32 24.37
CA ALA A 282 -37.29 0.74 23.13
C ALA A 282 -36.69 2.03 22.60
N GLU A 283 -36.49 3.03 23.48
CA GLU A 283 -35.96 4.33 23.09
C GLU A 283 -34.50 4.26 22.65
N THR A 284 -33.65 3.47 23.34
CA THR A 284 -32.29 3.21 22.88
C THR A 284 -32.27 2.59 21.49
N LYS A 285 -33.16 1.63 21.23
CA LYS A 285 -33.28 1.00 19.91
C LYS A 285 -33.71 1.99 18.82
N ASN A 286 -34.63 2.90 19.15
CA ASN A 286 -35.10 3.93 18.21
C ASN A 286 -33.98 4.94 17.93
N LEU A 287 -33.25 5.35 18.95
CA LEU A 287 -32.17 6.34 18.84
C LEU A 287 -30.95 5.86 18.03
N VAL A 288 -30.68 4.56 17.95
CA VAL A 288 -29.58 3.97 17.18
C VAL A 288 -29.99 3.41 15.82
N LYS A 289 -31.26 3.49 15.46
CA LYS A 289 -31.80 3.06 14.18
C LYS A 289 -31.65 4.12 13.10
#